data_4bcd19a4eeab16a79f2b83034ee22e89
#
_entry.id   4bcd19a4eeab16a79f2b83034ee22e89
#
_cell.length_a   1.000
_cell.length_b   1.000
_cell.length_c   1.000
_cell.angle_alpha   90.00
_cell.angle_beta   90.00
_cell.angle_gamma   90.00
#
_symmetry.space_group_name_H-M   'P 1'
#
loop_
_entity.id
_entity.type
_entity.pdbx_description
1 polymer ?
#
loop_
_entity_poly.entity_id
_entity_poly.type
_entity_poly.pdbx_seq_one_letter_code
_entity_poly.pdbx_strand_id
1 'polypeptide(L)'
;MFDYDPETKRQSEEWHTKSSPRPKKARMSRSRVKTMIIVFFDSRGFVNKEFVPPGQTVNHAFYKDVLERLRKWVQRVRKDIADNWVLQHDNTPAHNGLSIREFLAKKNIPVLPHPPYSPDLAPCDFYLFLKLKSKLKGHHFGMMENTKIVNDELNTLTENDFQYCYDQWKKRNHCVTSQGSYKGGSVENWKSCIKNRV
;
A
#
# COMPACT_ATOMS: atom_id res chain seq x y z
N MET A 1 -5.73 -10.21 8.48
CA MET A 1 -7.10 -9.77 8.73
C MET A 1 -7.63 -10.56 9.92
N PHE A 2 -8.40 -9.97 10.81
CA PHE A 2 -8.98 -10.68 11.96
C PHE A 2 -10.47 -10.80 11.72
N ASP A 3 -10.98 -12.03 11.79
CA ASP A 3 -12.41 -12.30 11.86
C ASP A 3 -12.87 -12.09 13.29
N TYR A 4 -14.04 -11.53 13.49
CA TYR A 4 -14.50 -11.13 14.82
C TYR A 4 -15.05 -12.35 15.58
N ASP A 5 -14.44 -12.74 16.73
CA ASP A 5 -14.88 -13.84 17.60
C ASP A 5 -15.18 -13.32 19.02
N PRO A 6 -16.44 -13.43 19.52
CA PRO A 6 -16.85 -12.83 20.80
C PRO A 6 -16.31 -13.54 22.07
N GLU A 7 -15.53 -14.60 21.98
CA GLU A 7 -15.14 -15.34 23.19
C GLU A 7 -13.90 -14.84 23.93
N THR A 8 -13.12 -13.91 23.38
CA THR A 8 -11.97 -13.35 24.11
C THR A 8 -12.40 -12.23 25.07
N LYS A 9 -12.60 -12.61 26.32
CA LYS A 9 -13.13 -11.79 27.41
C LYS A 9 -12.37 -10.48 27.68
N ARG A 10 -11.06 -10.43 27.46
CA ARG A 10 -10.21 -9.26 27.79
C ARG A 10 -10.27 -8.10 26.80
N GLN A 11 -10.53 -8.34 25.52
CA GLN A 11 -10.57 -7.28 24.50
C GLN A 11 -11.90 -6.53 24.41
N SER A 12 -12.88 -6.96 25.19
CA SER A 12 -14.23 -6.43 25.18
C SER A 12 -14.70 -5.99 26.56
N GLU A 13 -13.78 -5.72 27.48
CA GLU A 13 -14.12 -5.09 28.77
C GLU A 13 -14.38 -3.62 28.57
N GLU A 14 -15.63 -3.21 28.81
CA GLU A 14 -16.05 -1.81 28.83
C GLU A 14 -16.61 -1.47 30.19
N TRP A 15 -16.39 -0.24 30.65
CA TRP A 15 -16.98 0.25 31.86
C TRP A 15 -18.46 0.55 31.65
N HIS A 16 -19.35 -0.10 32.43
CA HIS A 16 -20.80 0.07 32.35
C HIS A 16 -21.37 0.57 33.64
N THR A 17 -22.40 1.40 33.55
CA THR A 17 -23.28 1.68 34.69
C THR A 17 -24.17 0.47 34.96
N LYS A 18 -24.64 0.30 36.20
CA LYS A 18 -25.51 -0.82 36.60
C LYS A 18 -26.81 -0.94 35.80
N SER A 19 -27.26 0.17 35.19
CA SER A 19 -28.49 0.26 34.38
C SER A 19 -28.26 0.13 32.88
N SER A 20 -26.99 0.07 32.39
CA SER A 20 -26.68 -0.05 30.98
C SER A 20 -26.87 -1.48 30.48
N PRO A 21 -27.51 -1.71 29.30
CA PRO A 21 -27.59 -3.01 28.71
C PRO A 21 -26.19 -3.53 28.39
N ARG A 22 -25.94 -4.82 28.69
CA ARG A 22 -24.62 -5.42 28.38
C ARG A 22 -24.36 -5.39 26.87
N PRO A 23 -23.19 -4.89 26.42
CA PRO A 23 -22.87 -4.88 25.01
C PRO A 23 -22.85 -6.30 24.45
N LYS A 24 -23.43 -6.47 23.28
CA LYS A 24 -23.33 -7.74 22.54
C LYS A 24 -21.91 -7.85 22.00
N LYS A 25 -21.10 -8.71 22.60
CA LYS A 25 -19.73 -8.98 22.17
C LYS A 25 -19.74 -9.74 20.86
N ALA A 26 -19.04 -9.23 19.89
CA ALA A 26 -18.81 -9.92 18.63
C ALA A 26 -17.53 -10.78 18.71
N ARG A 27 -17.54 -12.00 18.17
CA ARG A 27 -16.39 -12.95 18.17
C ARG A 27 -15.35 -12.57 17.13
N MET A 28 -14.09 -12.48 17.51
CA MET A 28 -12.98 -12.27 16.58
C MET A 28 -12.13 -13.52 16.50
N SER A 29 -12.15 -14.22 15.38
CA SER A 29 -11.20 -15.28 15.05
C SER A 29 -10.16 -14.77 14.05
N ARG A 30 -8.95 -15.33 14.08
CA ARG A 30 -7.96 -15.05 13.05
C ARG A 30 -8.41 -15.68 11.74
N SER A 31 -8.62 -14.90 10.71
CA SER A 31 -8.83 -15.44 9.37
C SER A 31 -7.62 -16.32 8.98
N ARG A 32 -7.90 -17.55 8.57
CA ARG A 32 -6.89 -18.47 8.02
C ARG A 32 -6.51 -18.09 6.59
N VAL A 33 -7.29 -17.23 5.96
CA VAL A 33 -7.07 -16.78 4.59
C VAL A 33 -6.18 -15.56 4.59
N LYS A 34 -4.99 -15.71 4.01
CA LYS A 34 -4.01 -14.64 3.86
C LYS A 34 -3.78 -14.40 2.38
N THR A 35 -4.23 -13.27 1.89
CA THR A 35 -3.99 -12.82 0.51
C THR A 35 -2.97 -11.69 0.52
N MET A 36 -1.94 -11.80 -0.30
CA MET A 36 -0.93 -10.77 -0.49
C MET A 36 -1.12 -10.12 -1.85
N ILE A 37 -1.06 -8.80 -1.90
CA ILE A 37 -1.16 -8.02 -3.13
C ILE A 37 0.00 -7.05 -3.23
N ILE A 38 0.56 -6.93 -4.43
CA ILE A 38 1.56 -5.92 -4.79
C ILE A 38 0.87 -4.91 -5.68
N VAL A 39 0.95 -3.63 -5.32
CA VAL A 39 0.25 -2.56 -6.01
C VAL A 39 1.22 -1.46 -6.37
N PHE A 40 1.11 -0.97 -7.61
CA PHE A 40 1.82 0.22 -8.08
C PHE A 40 0.82 1.24 -8.61
N PHE A 41 0.93 2.45 -8.15
CA PHE A 41 0.06 3.55 -8.57
C PHE A 41 0.81 4.89 -8.61
N ASP A 42 0.25 5.83 -9.31
CA ASP A 42 0.68 7.24 -9.38
C ASP A 42 -0.48 8.19 -9.02
N SER A 43 -0.34 9.46 -9.29
CA SER A 43 -1.38 10.48 -9.05
C SER A 43 -2.62 10.32 -9.95
N ARG A 44 -2.53 9.55 -11.04
CA ARG A 44 -3.63 9.31 -12.00
C ARG A 44 -4.32 7.98 -11.77
N GLY A 45 -3.76 7.09 -10.96
CA GLY A 45 -4.37 5.80 -10.66
C GLY A 45 -3.40 4.63 -10.66
N PHE A 46 -3.96 3.42 -10.73
CA PHE A 46 -3.16 2.21 -10.77
C PHE A 46 -2.35 2.09 -12.06
N VAL A 47 -1.09 1.71 -11.89
CA VAL A 47 -0.20 1.31 -12.99
C VAL A 47 -0.19 -0.20 -13.14
N ASN A 48 -0.02 -0.92 -12.03
CA ASN A 48 -0.06 -2.38 -12.00
C ASN A 48 -0.57 -2.90 -10.65
N LYS A 49 -1.30 -4.02 -10.68
CA LYS A 49 -1.79 -4.75 -9.50
C LYS A 49 -1.54 -6.24 -9.72
N GLU A 50 -0.89 -6.90 -8.78
CA GLU A 50 -0.61 -8.34 -8.85
C GLU A 50 -0.93 -9.01 -7.52
N PHE A 51 -1.73 -10.06 -7.56
CA PHE A 51 -1.93 -10.94 -6.41
C PHE A 51 -0.82 -11.98 -6.38
N VAL A 52 -0.19 -12.12 -5.22
CA VAL A 52 0.84 -13.14 -5.02
C VAL A 52 0.14 -14.50 -4.83
N PRO A 53 0.54 -15.54 -5.57
CA PRO A 53 -0.04 -16.87 -5.42
C PRO A 53 0.07 -17.39 -3.98
N PRO A 54 -0.91 -18.18 -3.50
CA PRO A 54 -0.83 -18.80 -2.19
C PRO A 54 0.44 -19.64 -2.03
N GLY A 55 1.11 -19.50 -0.90
CA GLY A 55 2.37 -20.21 -0.62
C GLY A 55 3.63 -19.61 -1.24
N GLN A 56 3.51 -18.63 -2.15
CA GLN A 56 4.64 -17.94 -2.74
C GLN A 56 5.22 -16.91 -1.75
N THR A 57 6.53 -16.98 -1.55
CA THR A 57 7.28 -15.95 -0.80
C THR A 57 7.78 -14.88 -1.76
N VAL A 58 7.59 -13.62 -1.38
CA VAL A 58 8.15 -12.48 -2.13
C VAL A 58 9.62 -12.30 -1.71
N ASN A 59 10.52 -12.85 -2.54
CA ASN A 59 11.97 -12.69 -2.43
C ASN A 59 12.48 -11.74 -3.53
N HIS A 60 13.80 -11.50 -3.56
CA HIS A 60 14.43 -10.63 -4.56
C HIS A 60 14.15 -11.06 -6.01
N ALA A 61 14.18 -12.38 -6.29
CA ALA A 61 13.93 -12.90 -7.64
C ALA A 61 12.49 -12.60 -8.08
N PHE A 62 11.50 -12.95 -7.24
CA PHE A 62 10.10 -12.68 -7.52
C PHE A 62 9.85 -11.17 -7.69
N TYR A 63 10.40 -10.34 -6.80
CA TYR A 63 10.23 -8.89 -6.88
C TYR A 63 10.87 -8.29 -8.13
N LYS A 64 12.01 -8.81 -8.57
CA LYS A 64 12.64 -8.41 -9.84
C LYS A 64 11.74 -8.66 -11.04
N ASP A 65 11.10 -9.84 -11.09
CA ASP A 65 10.15 -10.18 -12.15
C ASP A 65 8.93 -9.25 -12.14
N VAL A 66 8.45 -8.89 -10.94
CA VAL A 66 7.38 -7.89 -10.77
C VAL A 66 7.81 -6.53 -11.32
N LEU A 67 9.03 -6.08 -11.04
CA LEU A 67 9.56 -4.82 -11.57
C LEU A 67 9.73 -4.83 -13.09
N GLU A 68 10.10 -5.97 -13.68
CA GLU A 68 10.15 -6.10 -15.14
C GLU A 68 8.76 -5.96 -15.77
N ARG A 69 7.73 -6.58 -15.16
CA ARG A 69 6.34 -6.42 -15.58
C ARG A 69 5.86 -4.98 -15.39
N LEU A 70 6.15 -4.38 -14.24
CA LEU A 70 5.85 -2.97 -13.98
C LEU A 70 6.41 -2.06 -15.08
N ARG A 71 7.68 -2.21 -15.43
CA ARG A 71 8.32 -1.41 -16.48
C ARG A 71 7.56 -1.51 -17.82
N LYS A 72 7.17 -2.74 -18.22
CA LYS A 72 6.36 -2.95 -19.43
C LYS A 72 5.00 -2.25 -19.33
N TRP A 73 4.37 -2.29 -18.15
CA TRP A 73 3.10 -1.61 -17.92
C TRP A 73 3.24 -0.09 -17.94
N VAL A 74 4.30 0.48 -17.36
CA VAL A 74 4.57 1.94 -17.44
C VAL A 74 4.71 2.36 -18.89
N GLN A 75 5.49 1.64 -19.68
CA GLN A 75 5.66 1.92 -21.12
C GLN A 75 4.35 1.86 -21.91
N ARG A 76 3.41 1.02 -21.50
CA ARG A 76 2.10 0.84 -22.15
C ARG A 76 1.07 1.88 -21.69
N VAL A 77 0.95 2.10 -20.37
CA VAL A 77 -0.15 2.86 -19.75
C VAL A 77 0.24 4.32 -19.48
N ARG A 78 1.53 4.58 -19.29
CA ARG A 78 2.09 5.90 -18.93
C ARG A 78 3.18 6.30 -19.90
N LYS A 79 2.87 6.34 -21.19
CA LYS A 79 3.82 6.65 -22.27
C LYS A 79 4.52 7.98 -22.08
N ASP A 80 3.83 8.96 -21.53
CA ASP A 80 4.30 10.31 -21.26
C ASP A 80 5.40 10.39 -20.20
N ILE A 81 5.50 9.42 -19.32
CA ILE A 81 6.53 9.35 -18.26
C ILE A 81 7.43 8.13 -18.38
N ALA A 82 7.28 7.33 -19.44
CA ALA A 82 7.95 6.03 -19.61
C ALA A 82 9.47 6.07 -19.42
N ASP A 83 10.10 7.18 -19.77
CA ASP A 83 11.55 7.37 -19.70
C ASP A 83 12.01 8.14 -18.45
N ASN A 84 11.06 8.71 -17.66
CA ASN A 84 11.38 9.69 -16.61
C ASN A 84 10.59 9.47 -15.31
N TRP A 85 10.23 8.25 -14.98
CA TRP A 85 9.53 7.94 -13.73
C TRP A 85 10.48 7.55 -12.60
N VAL A 86 10.04 7.77 -11.38
CA VAL A 86 10.78 7.47 -10.15
C VAL A 86 10.01 6.41 -9.37
N LEU A 87 10.69 5.40 -8.86
CA LEU A 87 10.11 4.37 -8.01
C LEU A 87 10.21 4.78 -6.54
N GLN A 88 9.11 4.71 -5.81
CA GLN A 88 9.13 4.72 -4.36
C GLN A 88 8.66 3.36 -3.84
N HIS A 89 9.49 2.71 -3.04
CA HIS A 89 9.18 1.49 -2.31
C HIS A 89 9.75 1.57 -0.88
N ASP A 90 9.28 0.71 0.00
CA ASP A 90 9.79 0.63 1.37
C ASP A 90 11.15 -0.08 1.45
N ASN A 91 11.73 -0.10 2.66
CA ASN A 91 13.02 -0.74 2.92
C ASN A 91 12.93 -2.24 3.23
N THR A 92 11.87 -2.93 2.76
CA THR A 92 11.74 -4.37 2.93
C THR A 92 12.95 -5.11 2.33
N PRO A 93 13.47 -6.17 2.97
CA PRO A 93 14.64 -6.89 2.45
C PRO A 93 14.49 -7.35 1.00
N ALA A 94 13.29 -7.74 0.57
CA ALA A 94 13.02 -8.11 -0.81
C ALA A 94 13.25 -6.97 -1.82
N HIS A 95 13.13 -5.71 -1.41
CA HIS A 95 13.33 -4.53 -2.25
C HIS A 95 14.77 -4.04 -2.30
N ASN A 96 15.54 -4.26 -1.23
CA ASN A 96 16.89 -3.70 -1.06
C ASN A 96 18.03 -4.65 -1.46
N GLY A 97 17.73 -5.82 -2.04
CA GLY A 97 18.74 -6.77 -2.51
C GLY A 97 19.64 -6.17 -3.59
N LEU A 98 20.91 -6.61 -3.63
CA LEU A 98 21.89 -6.16 -4.63
C LEU A 98 21.35 -6.33 -6.05
N SER A 99 20.75 -7.48 -6.35
CA SER A 99 20.17 -7.78 -7.68
C SER A 99 19.06 -6.82 -8.11
N ILE A 100 18.32 -6.25 -7.14
CA ILE A 100 17.30 -5.25 -7.40
C ILE A 100 17.93 -3.90 -7.71
N ARG A 101 18.94 -3.48 -6.94
CA ARG A 101 19.66 -2.23 -7.17
C ARG A 101 20.36 -2.22 -8.54
N GLU A 102 21.02 -3.33 -8.89
CA GLU A 102 21.65 -3.51 -10.21
C GLU A 102 20.63 -3.46 -11.34
N PHE A 103 19.47 -4.12 -11.15
CA PHE A 103 18.38 -4.09 -12.12
C PHE A 103 17.87 -2.66 -12.34
N LEU A 104 17.56 -1.94 -11.27
CA LEU A 104 17.04 -0.57 -11.34
C LEU A 104 18.07 0.38 -11.97
N ALA A 105 19.34 0.26 -11.59
CA ALA A 105 20.44 1.04 -12.19
C ALA A 105 20.59 0.74 -13.70
N LYS A 106 20.60 -0.54 -14.10
CA LYS A 106 20.67 -0.96 -15.51
C LYS A 106 19.50 -0.46 -16.35
N LYS A 107 18.33 -0.24 -15.74
CA LYS A 107 17.13 0.25 -16.42
C LYS A 107 16.93 1.77 -16.27
N ASN A 108 17.88 2.47 -15.66
CA ASN A 108 17.80 3.90 -15.37
C ASN A 108 16.52 4.31 -14.61
N ILE A 109 16.10 3.47 -13.65
CA ILE A 109 14.95 3.74 -12.80
C ILE A 109 15.45 4.29 -11.46
N PRO A 110 15.37 5.59 -11.20
CA PRO A 110 15.77 6.16 -9.93
C PRO A 110 14.79 5.73 -8.82
N VAL A 111 15.35 5.47 -7.64
CA VAL A 111 14.59 5.11 -6.45
C VAL A 111 14.57 6.29 -5.49
N LEU A 112 13.38 6.62 -5.00
CA LEU A 112 13.25 7.64 -3.97
C LEU A 112 13.66 7.06 -2.62
N PRO A 113 14.57 7.72 -1.88
CA PRO A 113 14.92 7.31 -0.53
C PRO A 113 13.69 7.29 0.39
N HIS A 114 13.53 6.21 1.14
CA HIS A 114 12.48 6.05 2.13
C HIS A 114 13.11 5.88 3.52
N PRO A 115 12.77 6.73 4.51
CA PRO A 115 13.30 6.58 5.86
C PRO A 115 12.86 5.24 6.47
N PRO A 116 13.70 4.57 7.27
CA PRO A 116 13.31 3.34 7.95
C PRO A 116 12.17 3.62 8.94
N TYR A 117 11.31 2.61 9.14
CA TYR A 117 10.19 2.64 10.09
C TYR A 117 9.20 3.81 9.91
N SER A 118 9.02 4.30 8.68
CA SER A 118 8.19 5.47 8.37
C SER A 118 6.97 5.12 7.50
N PRO A 119 5.99 4.32 8.00
CA PRO A 119 4.80 3.96 7.23
C PRO A 119 3.90 5.16 6.91
N ASP A 120 4.01 6.22 7.68
CA ASP A 120 3.33 7.51 7.47
C ASP A 120 3.81 8.25 6.21
N LEU A 121 4.99 7.92 5.69
CA LEU A 121 5.53 8.40 4.42
C LEU A 121 5.30 7.45 3.26
N ALA A 122 4.72 6.27 3.49
CA ALA A 122 4.40 5.29 2.47
C ALA A 122 2.93 5.43 2.03
N PRO A 123 2.63 5.93 0.83
CA PRO A 123 1.26 6.16 0.35
C PRO A 123 0.37 4.91 0.35
N CYS A 124 0.95 3.74 0.14
CA CYS A 124 0.22 2.48 0.29
C CYS A 124 -0.28 2.27 1.72
N ASP A 125 0.51 2.64 2.74
CA ASP A 125 0.18 2.42 4.14
C ASP A 125 -0.80 3.42 4.70
N PHE A 126 -0.46 4.70 4.59
CA PHE A 126 -1.27 5.73 5.23
C PHE A 126 -2.57 6.01 4.49
N TYR A 127 -2.73 5.57 3.23
CA TYR A 127 -3.92 5.84 2.44
C TYR A 127 -4.54 4.58 1.85
N LEU A 128 -3.89 3.92 0.90
CA LEU A 128 -4.48 2.87 0.09
C LEU A 128 -4.96 1.67 0.93
N PHE A 129 -4.07 1.07 1.70
CA PHE A 129 -4.42 -0.09 2.54
C PHE A 129 -5.29 0.28 3.73
N LEU A 130 -5.20 1.51 4.25
CA LEU A 130 -6.09 1.98 5.29
C LEU A 130 -7.54 2.06 4.76
N LYS A 131 -7.73 2.66 3.59
CA LYS A 131 -9.03 2.77 2.92
C LYS A 131 -9.61 1.40 2.57
N LEU A 132 -8.78 0.50 2.01
CA LEU A 132 -9.17 -0.87 1.71
C LEU A 132 -9.59 -1.64 2.96
N LYS A 133 -8.77 -1.61 4.03
CA LYS A 133 -9.08 -2.30 5.28
C LYS A 133 -10.36 -1.80 5.94
N SER A 134 -10.67 -0.50 5.87
CA SER A 134 -11.90 0.06 6.45
C SER A 134 -13.16 -0.48 5.77
N LYS A 135 -13.11 -0.73 4.46
CA LYS A 135 -14.22 -1.29 3.68
C LYS A 135 -14.37 -2.81 3.87
N LEU A 136 -13.25 -3.51 4.04
CA LEU A 136 -13.27 -4.97 4.24
C LEU A 136 -13.54 -5.38 5.70
N LYS A 137 -13.56 -4.43 6.62
CA LYS A 137 -13.77 -4.70 8.05
C LYS A 137 -15.18 -5.22 8.32
N GLY A 138 -15.29 -6.33 9.05
CA GLY A 138 -16.57 -6.93 9.44
C GLY A 138 -17.17 -7.89 8.40
N HIS A 139 -16.53 -8.14 7.29
CA HIS A 139 -16.97 -9.11 6.30
C HIS A 139 -16.14 -10.40 6.39
N HIS A 140 -16.82 -11.54 6.31
CA HIS A 140 -16.21 -12.88 6.24
C HIS A 140 -16.20 -13.32 4.77
N PHE A 141 -15.03 -13.50 4.20
CA PHE A 141 -14.89 -13.90 2.82
C PHE A 141 -14.16 -15.23 2.69
N GLY A 142 -14.62 -16.11 1.79
CA GLY A 142 -13.88 -17.29 1.35
C GLY A 142 -12.60 -16.92 0.59
N MET A 143 -11.68 -17.88 0.42
CA MET A 143 -10.35 -17.60 -0.16
C MET A 143 -10.40 -17.02 -1.60
N MET A 144 -11.28 -17.52 -2.45
CA MET A 144 -11.45 -17.01 -3.84
C MET A 144 -12.22 -15.69 -3.90
N GLU A 145 -13.19 -15.50 -3.01
CA GLU A 145 -13.96 -14.27 -2.91
C GLU A 145 -13.11 -13.09 -2.46
N ASN A 146 -12.14 -13.31 -1.57
CA ASN A 146 -11.25 -12.25 -1.07
C ASN A 146 -10.50 -11.52 -2.19
N THR A 147 -9.95 -12.23 -3.15
CA THR A 147 -9.20 -11.62 -4.27
C THR A 147 -10.10 -10.79 -5.16
N LYS A 148 -11.29 -11.30 -5.46
CA LYS A 148 -12.27 -10.59 -6.28
C LYS A 148 -12.74 -9.32 -5.57
N ILE A 149 -13.18 -9.43 -4.31
CA ILE A 149 -13.67 -8.31 -3.52
C ILE A 149 -12.61 -7.22 -3.33
N VAL A 150 -11.36 -7.63 -3.00
CA VAL A 150 -10.24 -6.68 -2.90
C VAL A 150 -10.01 -5.98 -4.23
N ASN A 151 -10.07 -6.69 -5.35
CA ASN A 151 -9.90 -6.08 -6.66
C ASN A 151 -11.07 -5.13 -7.02
N ASP A 152 -12.30 -5.52 -6.72
CA ASP A 152 -13.49 -4.71 -6.95
C ASP A 152 -13.44 -3.44 -6.10
N GLU A 153 -13.06 -3.54 -4.82
CA GLU A 153 -12.88 -2.38 -3.95
C GLU A 153 -11.75 -1.45 -4.42
N LEU A 154 -10.65 -2.00 -4.91
CA LEU A 154 -9.58 -1.20 -5.50
C LEU A 154 -10.05 -0.47 -6.77
N ASN A 155 -10.91 -1.10 -7.57
CA ASN A 155 -11.45 -0.48 -8.78
C ASN A 155 -12.48 0.64 -8.50
N THR A 156 -13.00 0.76 -7.27
CA THR A 156 -13.87 1.90 -6.88
C THR A 156 -13.08 3.19 -6.65
N LEU A 157 -11.76 3.12 -6.55
CA LEU A 157 -10.93 4.30 -6.33
C LEU A 157 -10.87 5.16 -7.61
N THR A 158 -11.13 6.45 -7.42
CA THR A 158 -11.15 7.44 -8.49
C THR A 158 -9.80 8.15 -8.63
N GLU A 159 -9.58 8.83 -9.74
CA GLU A 159 -8.39 9.67 -9.94
C GLU A 159 -8.24 10.72 -8.83
N ASN A 160 -9.35 11.30 -8.36
CA ASN A 160 -9.33 12.25 -7.24
C ASN A 160 -8.78 11.63 -5.95
N ASP A 161 -9.03 10.34 -5.71
CA ASP A 161 -8.47 9.63 -4.56
C ASP A 161 -6.95 9.52 -4.64
N PHE A 162 -6.43 9.22 -5.83
CA PHE A 162 -4.98 9.12 -6.06
C PHE A 162 -4.32 10.49 -6.01
N GLN A 163 -4.96 11.52 -6.57
CA GLN A 163 -4.47 12.89 -6.50
C GLN A 163 -4.42 13.38 -5.04
N TYR A 164 -5.47 13.14 -4.26
CA TYR A 164 -5.48 13.46 -2.83
C TYR A 164 -4.36 12.74 -2.06
N CYS A 165 -4.21 11.43 -2.29
CA CYS A 165 -3.13 10.63 -1.69
C CYS A 165 -1.75 11.23 -2.02
N TYR A 166 -1.54 11.62 -3.26
CA TYR A 166 -0.31 12.23 -3.73
C TYR A 166 -0.03 13.59 -3.07
N ASP A 167 -1.05 14.44 -2.91
CA ASP A 167 -0.92 15.73 -2.24
C ASP A 167 -0.61 15.59 -0.74
N GLN A 168 -1.24 14.61 -0.08
CA GLN A 168 -0.92 14.28 1.31
C GLN A 168 0.53 13.78 1.45
N TRP A 169 0.98 12.96 0.52
CA TRP A 169 2.34 12.46 0.51
C TRP A 169 3.37 13.59 0.30
N LYS A 170 3.13 14.53 -0.62
CA LYS A 170 3.98 15.73 -0.80
C LYS A 170 4.09 16.53 0.49
N LYS A 171 2.98 16.82 1.14
CA LYS A 171 2.95 17.57 2.41
C LYS A 171 3.79 16.88 3.48
N ARG A 172 3.65 15.56 3.66
CA ARG A 172 4.39 14.78 4.66
C ARG A 172 5.89 14.76 4.38
N ASN A 173 6.28 14.52 3.14
CA ASN A 173 7.70 14.54 2.76
C ASN A 173 8.31 15.95 2.88
N HIS A 174 7.55 16.99 2.59
CA HIS A 174 8.02 18.36 2.79
C HIS A 174 8.31 18.66 4.26
N CYS A 175 7.46 18.21 5.19
CA CYS A 175 7.71 18.35 6.63
C CYS A 175 9.01 17.67 7.06
N VAL A 176 9.32 16.49 6.50
CA VAL A 176 10.59 15.79 6.79
C VAL A 176 11.80 16.54 6.25
N THR A 177 11.71 17.01 4.99
CA THR A 177 12.82 17.70 4.33
C THR A 177 13.10 19.07 4.98
N SER A 178 12.09 19.75 5.50
CA SER A 178 12.21 21.06 6.14
C SER A 178 12.53 20.99 7.64
N GLN A 179 12.84 19.79 8.18
CA GLN A 179 13.10 19.56 9.61
C GLN A 179 12.01 20.17 10.52
N GLY A 180 10.75 20.13 10.09
CA GLY A 180 9.62 20.72 10.77
C GLY A 180 9.40 22.22 10.51
N SER A 181 10.27 22.89 9.79
CA SER A 181 10.11 24.28 9.39
C SER A 181 9.31 24.39 8.10
N TYR A 182 8.12 24.94 8.17
CA TYR A 182 7.25 25.13 7.00
C TYR A 182 7.69 26.37 6.22
N LYS A 183 8.51 26.18 5.21
CA LYS A 183 8.73 27.19 4.15
C LYS A 183 8.24 26.61 2.83
N GLY A 184 7.21 27.22 2.26
CA GLY A 184 6.64 26.83 0.98
C GLY A 184 7.69 26.89 -0.14
N GLY A 185 8.14 25.73 -0.59
CA GLY A 185 9.01 25.54 -1.73
C GLY A 185 8.36 24.52 -2.68
N SER A 186 8.34 24.83 -3.97
CA SER A 186 7.75 24.00 -5.01
C SER A 186 8.58 22.74 -5.22
N VAL A 187 7.98 21.60 -4.96
CA VAL A 187 8.53 20.28 -5.30
C VAL A 187 7.94 19.87 -6.66
N GLU A 188 8.41 20.50 -7.72
CA GLU A 188 7.81 20.34 -9.07
C GLU A 188 8.13 19.02 -9.78
N ASN A 189 9.18 18.29 -9.37
CA ASN A 189 9.67 17.11 -10.12
C ASN A 189 9.09 15.75 -9.71
N TRP A 190 8.01 15.72 -8.93
CA TRP A 190 7.51 14.46 -8.34
C TRP A 190 6.24 13.90 -9.02
N LYS A 191 5.80 14.50 -10.12
CA LYS A 191 4.56 14.11 -10.83
C LYS A 191 4.60 12.69 -11.38
N SER A 192 5.80 12.15 -11.63
CA SER A 192 6.04 10.82 -12.20
C SER A 192 6.47 9.75 -11.18
N CYS A 193 6.19 9.94 -9.88
CA CYS A 193 6.57 8.96 -8.86
C CYS A 193 5.55 7.81 -8.80
N ILE A 194 6.00 6.60 -9.12
CA ILE A 194 5.23 5.37 -8.98
C ILE A 194 5.53 4.75 -7.62
N LYS A 195 4.49 4.43 -6.88
CA LYS A 195 4.54 4.03 -5.47
C LYS A 195 4.19 2.58 -5.29
N ASN A 196 4.93 1.89 -4.43
CA ASN A 196 4.74 0.48 -4.16
C ASN A 196 4.82 0.11 -2.68
N ARG A 197 4.08 -0.96 -2.34
CA ARG A 197 4.33 -1.82 -1.20
C ARG A 197 3.91 -3.26 -1.52
N VAL A 198 4.64 -4.21 -0.96
CA VAL A 198 4.33 -5.66 -0.94
C VAL A 198 3.59 -6.03 0.34
#